data_76ac788db02d65fac671bed61b799c1d
#
_entry.id   76ac788db02d65fac671bed61b799c1d
#
_cell.length_a   1.000
_cell.length_b   1.000
_cell.length_c   1.000
_cell.angle_alpha   90.00
_cell.angle_beta   90.00
_cell.angle_gamma   90.00
#
_symmetry.space_group_name_H-M   'P 1'
#
loop_
_entity.id
_entity.type
_entity.pdbx_description
1 polymer ?
#
loop_
_entity_poly.entity_id
_entity_poly.type
_entity_poly.pdbx_seq_one_letter_code
_entity_poly.pdbx_strand_id
1 'polypeptide(L)'
;MTETRTKRRGASLALLGAACALVLMMPLRAHARAVSYTAMSGPPCAGAPSGAPGPAFMHMILHPGAHFQPPPPSARQKASAQRAAERQRARDWADLCRYRAADQALHHRARVVFMGDSITDFWQDADPAFFTHGIVDRGISGQTSAQMLVRFWPDVIALHPKVVQILAGTNDIAGNTGPTTERQYEDDIRAMVILAEANHIRVILGSMPPAVRFWWAPKYHPAAEIRRLNGWLRAYAQRHHLRFVDYYAHLVSPSGRFRKRLSNDGVHPNRNGFRVMSALARRAIEAPWPHSPVQSAQR
;
A
#
# COMPACT_ATOMS: atom_id res chain seq x y z
N MET A 1 -38.34 -65.27 64.55
CA MET A 1 -38.71 -65.14 65.96
C MET A 1 -38.81 -63.65 66.22
N THR A 2 -40.05 -63.26 66.40
CA THR A 2 -40.67 -62.34 67.35
C THR A 2 -40.27 -60.86 67.23
N GLU A 3 -41.18 -60.02 66.67
CA GLU A 3 -42.27 -59.30 67.35
C GLU A 3 -41.71 -58.29 68.34
N THR A 4 -42.11 -57.08 68.45
CA THR A 4 -43.40 -56.33 68.41
C THR A 4 -43.17 -54.88 68.59
N ARG A 5 -43.86 -54.02 67.84
CA ARG A 5 -44.99 -53.17 68.29
C ARG A 5 -44.70 -51.94 69.24
N THR A 6 -45.02 -50.84 68.75
CA THR A 6 -46.01 -49.79 69.11
C THR A 6 -45.58 -48.77 70.17
N LYS A 7 -45.80 -47.53 70.04
CA LYS A 7 -46.95 -46.64 70.10
C LYS A 7 -46.56 -45.14 70.16
N ARG A 8 -47.10 -44.37 69.32
CA ARG A 8 -47.91 -43.15 69.53
C ARG A 8 -47.76 -42.32 70.84
N ARG A 9 -47.67 -41.04 70.58
CA ARG A 9 -48.38 -39.83 71.08
C ARG A 9 -47.33 -38.71 71.19
N GLY A 10 -47.51 -37.52 70.80
CA GLY A 10 -48.63 -36.64 70.56
C GLY A 10 -48.27 -35.28 71.13
N ALA A 11 -48.70 -34.24 70.48
CA ALA A 11 -48.85 -32.87 70.96
C ALA A 11 -47.66 -31.92 70.77
N SER A 12 -47.80 -31.02 69.88
CA SER A 12 -48.40 -29.64 69.92
C SER A 12 -47.39 -28.51 70.15
N LEU A 13 -47.40 -27.61 69.19
CA LEU A 13 -47.25 -26.16 69.20
C LEU A 13 -46.02 -25.53 69.89
N ALA A 14 -45.26 -24.85 69.04
CA ALA A 14 -45.02 -23.40 69.19
C ALA A 14 -44.50 -22.78 67.91
N LEU A 15 -45.28 -21.90 67.33
CA LEU A 15 -44.84 -20.98 66.26
C LEU A 15 -43.81 -20.02 66.81
N LEU A 16 -42.70 -19.90 66.14
CA LEU A 16 -41.89 -18.65 66.19
C LEU A 16 -41.32 -18.41 64.79
N GLY A 17 -41.77 -17.35 64.18
CA GLY A 17 -41.43 -16.96 62.88
C GLY A 17 -39.97 -16.53 62.76
N ALA A 18 -39.28 -17.07 61.78
CA ALA A 18 -38.08 -16.51 61.24
C ALA A 18 -38.33 -16.24 59.77
N ALA A 19 -38.53 -15.00 59.44
CA ALA A 19 -38.59 -14.51 58.08
C ALA A 19 -37.22 -14.65 57.49
N CYS A 20 -36.96 -15.74 56.74
CA CYS A 20 -35.82 -15.90 55.88
C CYS A 20 -36.08 -15.11 54.58
N ALA A 21 -35.49 -13.94 54.48
CA ALA A 21 -35.45 -13.20 53.23
C ALA A 21 -34.72 -14.05 52.17
N LEU A 22 -35.47 -14.68 51.28
CA LEU A 22 -34.95 -15.24 50.05
C LEU A 22 -34.51 -14.08 49.15
N VAL A 23 -33.24 -13.71 49.21
CA VAL A 23 -32.62 -12.94 48.15
C VAL A 23 -32.60 -13.82 46.93
N LEU A 24 -33.56 -13.61 46.02
CA LEU A 24 -33.49 -14.15 44.66
C LEU A 24 -32.27 -13.52 44.00
N MET A 25 -31.14 -14.22 44.04
CA MET A 25 -30.05 -13.98 43.10
C MET A 25 -30.55 -14.37 41.71
N MET A 26 -31.15 -13.40 41.01
CA MET A 26 -31.31 -13.54 39.55
C MET A 26 -29.90 -13.60 38.94
N PRO A 27 -29.53 -14.65 38.21
CA PRO A 27 -28.31 -14.60 37.46
C PRO A 27 -28.47 -13.49 36.43
N LEU A 28 -27.65 -12.42 36.53
CA LEU A 28 -27.43 -11.50 35.44
C LEU A 28 -26.96 -12.37 34.27
N ARG A 29 -27.89 -12.79 33.40
CA ARG A 29 -27.56 -13.30 32.10
C ARG A 29 -26.95 -12.13 31.35
N ALA A 30 -25.63 -11.99 31.43
CA ALA A 30 -24.87 -11.27 30.44
C ALA A 30 -25.20 -11.92 29.10
N HIS A 31 -26.06 -11.28 28.33
CA HIS A 31 -26.25 -11.62 26.93
C HIS A 31 -24.95 -11.21 26.24
N ALA A 32 -23.94 -12.07 26.29
CA ALA A 32 -22.87 -12.02 25.37
C ALA A 32 -23.52 -12.17 23.98
N ARG A 33 -23.71 -11.04 23.30
CA ARG A 33 -24.03 -11.07 21.87
C ARG A 33 -22.97 -11.96 21.25
N ALA A 34 -23.34 -13.12 20.76
CA ALA A 34 -22.48 -13.93 19.93
C ALA A 34 -22.12 -13.05 18.72
N VAL A 35 -20.91 -12.49 18.73
CA VAL A 35 -20.38 -11.77 17.59
C VAL A 35 -20.11 -12.84 16.58
N SER A 36 -20.99 -12.98 15.59
CA SER A 36 -20.80 -13.87 14.46
C SER A 36 -19.61 -13.33 13.66
N TYR A 37 -18.43 -13.87 13.89
CA TYR A 37 -17.25 -13.59 13.08
C TYR A 37 -17.38 -14.35 11.77
N THR A 38 -17.88 -13.69 10.74
CA THR A 38 -17.59 -14.10 9.36
C THR A 38 -16.28 -13.42 8.93
N ALA A 39 -15.56 -13.99 7.98
CA ALA A 39 -14.36 -13.38 7.41
C ALA A 39 -14.63 -11.97 6.86
N MET A 40 -15.89 -11.64 6.51
CA MET A 40 -16.32 -10.33 6.00
C MET A 40 -16.67 -9.34 7.11
N SER A 41 -16.85 -9.78 8.36
CA SER A 41 -17.18 -8.93 9.52
C SER A 41 -16.00 -8.68 10.44
N GLY A 42 -14.80 -9.10 10.06
CA GLY A 42 -13.57 -8.79 10.78
C GLY A 42 -13.34 -7.28 10.86
N PRO A 43 -12.67 -6.79 11.93
CA PRO A 43 -12.35 -5.38 12.02
C PRO A 43 -11.48 -4.99 10.81
N PRO A 44 -11.90 -3.97 10.07
CA PRO A 44 -11.08 -3.47 8.98
C PRO A 44 -9.75 -3.00 9.57
N CYS A 45 -8.65 -3.33 8.92
CA CYS A 45 -7.31 -2.91 9.34
C CYS A 45 -6.89 -3.43 10.74
N ALA A 46 -7.15 -4.70 11.03
CA ALA A 46 -6.72 -5.33 12.29
C ALA A 46 -5.18 -5.47 12.44
N GLY A 47 -4.42 -5.18 11.40
CA GLY A 47 -2.95 -5.09 11.42
C GLY A 47 -2.49 -3.62 11.37
N ALA A 48 -1.34 -3.33 11.95
CA ALA A 48 -0.69 -2.06 11.69
C ALA A 48 -0.25 -2.04 10.21
N PRO A 49 -0.52 -0.95 9.46
CA PRO A 49 -0.01 -0.78 8.11
C PRO A 49 1.52 -0.83 8.10
N SER A 50 2.12 -1.09 6.95
CA SER A 50 3.57 -1.04 6.81
C SER A 50 4.08 0.35 7.23
N GLY A 51 5.06 0.36 8.12
CA GLY A 51 5.64 1.62 8.61
C GLY A 51 6.53 2.27 7.55
N ALA A 52 6.58 3.60 7.54
CA ALA A 52 7.60 4.32 6.79
C ALA A 52 9.01 3.92 7.27
N PRO A 53 10.01 3.91 6.40
CA PRO A 53 11.40 3.68 6.80
C PRO A 53 11.85 4.68 7.86
N GLY A 54 12.74 4.24 8.75
CA GLY A 54 13.23 5.09 9.83
C GLY A 54 14.00 6.33 9.33
N PRO A 55 14.08 7.41 10.15
CA PRO A 55 14.66 8.70 9.74
C PRO A 55 16.10 8.60 9.24
N ALA A 56 16.93 7.76 9.86
CA ALA A 56 18.32 7.57 9.44
C ALA A 56 18.42 6.96 8.03
N PHE A 57 17.57 5.99 7.72
CA PHE A 57 17.49 5.41 6.37
C PHE A 57 17.02 6.45 5.34
N MET A 58 15.97 7.20 5.66
CA MET A 58 15.45 8.27 4.80
C MET A 58 16.51 9.36 4.56
N HIS A 59 17.31 9.70 5.57
CA HIS A 59 18.43 10.62 5.38
C HIS A 59 19.45 10.07 4.38
N MET A 60 19.87 8.80 4.50
CA MET A 60 20.81 8.17 3.56
C MET A 60 20.28 8.16 2.12
N ILE A 61 18.98 7.98 1.93
CA ILE A 61 18.36 8.00 0.60
C ILE A 61 18.23 9.43 0.07
N LEU A 62 17.63 10.32 0.86
CA LEU A 62 17.13 11.60 0.35
C LEU A 62 18.13 12.74 0.40
N HIS A 63 19.10 12.74 1.34
CA HIS A 63 20.03 13.85 1.45
C HIS A 63 21.09 13.78 0.35
N PRO A 64 21.18 14.80 -0.56
CA PRO A 64 22.14 14.76 -1.65
C PRO A 64 23.59 14.64 -1.14
N GLY A 65 24.30 13.65 -1.66
CA GLY A 65 25.69 13.37 -1.27
C GLY A 65 25.84 12.55 0.02
N ALA A 66 24.76 12.16 0.67
CA ALA A 66 24.85 11.23 1.80
C ALA A 66 25.42 9.87 1.34
N HIS A 67 26.28 9.29 2.19
CA HIS A 67 26.81 7.97 1.93
C HIS A 67 25.77 6.91 2.24
N PHE A 68 25.36 6.14 1.23
CA PHE A 68 24.42 5.05 1.41
C PHE A 68 25.15 3.80 1.89
N GLN A 69 25.14 3.59 3.19
CA GLN A 69 25.70 2.40 3.84
C GLN A 69 24.81 2.00 5.03
N PRO A 70 23.66 1.37 4.76
CA PRO A 70 22.81 0.89 5.84
C PRO A 70 23.58 -0.18 6.64
N PRO A 71 23.57 -0.12 7.98
CA PRO A 71 24.21 -1.13 8.80
C PRO A 71 23.57 -2.50 8.53
N PRO A 72 24.34 -3.59 8.51
CA PRO A 72 23.77 -4.92 8.36
C PRO A 72 22.79 -5.18 9.51
N PRO A 73 21.56 -5.62 9.20
CA PRO A 73 20.59 -5.90 10.25
C PRO A 73 21.06 -7.10 11.10
N SER A 74 20.93 -6.98 12.42
CA SER A 74 21.21 -8.08 13.35
C SER A 74 20.29 -9.29 13.07
N ALA A 75 20.64 -10.46 13.54
CA ALA A 75 19.82 -11.67 13.41
C ALA A 75 18.40 -11.46 13.99
N ARG A 76 18.29 -10.77 15.14
CA ARG A 76 17.01 -10.43 15.77
C ARG A 76 16.17 -9.50 14.90
N GLN A 77 16.78 -8.48 14.29
CA GLN A 77 16.09 -7.56 13.36
C GLN A 77 15.61 -8.28 12.11
N LYS A 78 16.45 -9.16 11.51
CA LYS A 78 16.06 -9.99 10.36
C LYS A 78 14.85 -10.87 10.69
N ALA A 79 14.92 -11.61 11.81
CA ALA A 79 13.83 -12.48 12.25
C ALA A 79 12.53 -11.70 12.57
N SER A 80 12.66 -10.51 13.18
CA SER A 80 11.51 -9.63 13.45
C SER A 80 10.87 -9.11 12.16
N ALA A 81 11.69 -8.62 11.22
CA ALA A 81 11.22 -8.14 9.92
C ALA A 81 10.55 -9.26 9.10
N GLN A 82 11.14 -10.46 9.11
CA GLN A 82 10.54 -11.61 8.43
C GLN A 82 9.17 -11.96 9.01
N ARG A 83 9.04 -12.08 10.33
CA ARG A 83 7.73 -12.33 10.98
C ARG A 83 6.72 -11.23 10.72
N ALA A 84 7.16 -9.96 10.66
CA ALA A 84 6.27 -8.85 10.32
C ALA A 84 5.78 -8.95 8.86
N ALA A 85 6.67 -9.27 7.91
CA ALA A 85 6.33 -9.47 6.51
C ALA A 85 5.40 -10.67 6.30
N GLU A 86 5.62 -11.77 7.01
CA GLU A 86 4.73 -12.95 6.98
C GLU A 86 3.34 -12.62 7.50
N ARG A 87 3.24 -11.90 8.63
CA ARG A 87 1.94 -11.45 9.15
C ARG A 87 1.24 -10.48 8.19
N GLN A 88 1.96 -9.57 7.57
CA GLN A 88 1.41 -8.65 6.58
C GLN A 88 0.85 -9.42 5.37
N ARG A 89 1.64 -10.34 4.81
CA ARG A 89 1.18 -11.18 3.68
C ARG A 89 -0.05 -12.01 4.01
N ALA A 90 -0.13 -12.53 5.25
CA ALA A 90 -1.27 -13.37 5.67
C ALA A 90 -2.56 -12.57 5.94
N ARG A 91 -2.46 -11.28 6.28
CA ARG A 91 -3.60 -10.47 6.73
C ARG A 91 -4.02 -9.40 5.72
N ASP A 92 -3.06 -8.74 5.11
CA ASP A 92 -3.27 -7.63 4.19
C ASP A 92 -2.11 -7.56 3.19
N TRP A 93 -2.10 -8.48 2.23
CA TRP A 93 -1.01 -8.65 1.27
C TRP A 93 -0.70 -7.39 0.47
N ALA A 94 -1.72 -6.62 0.11
CA ALA A 94 -1.59 -5.39 -0.67
C ALA A 94 -1.51 -4.12 0.19
N ASP A 95 -1.50 -4.25 1.54
CA ASP A 95 -1.49 -3.14 2.49
C ASP A 95 -2.66 -2.14 2.26
N LEU A 96 -3.87 -2.67 2.09
CA LEU A 96 -5.10 -1.92 1.84
C LEU A 96 -5.42 -0.90 2.95
N CYS A 97 -4.82 -1.09 4.12
CA CYS A 97 -5.03 -0.22 5.26
C CYS A 97 -4.06 0.96 5.34
N ARG A 98 -3.01 0.97 4.49
CA ARG A 98 -1.93 1.97 4.55
C ARG A 98 -2.44 3.41 4.48
N TYR A 99 -3.34 3.69 3.54
CA TYR A 99 -3.83 5.03 3.28
C TYR A 99 -5.24 5.30 3.79
N ARG A 100 -5.93 4.31 4.35
CA ARG A 100 -7.33 4.43 4.76
C ARG A 100 -7.62 5.65 5.63
N ALA A 101 -6.81 5.89 6.66
CA ALA A 101 -7.01 7.05 7.54
C ALA A 101 -6.73 8.38 6.81
N ALA A 102 -5.70 8.40 5.96
CA ALA A 102 -5.38 9.57 5.14
C ALA A 102 -6.48 9.86 4.11
N ASP A 103 -7.06 8.83 3.50
CA ASP A 103 -8.16 8.97 2.55
C ASP A 103 -9.43 9.51 3.20
N GLN A 104 -9.75 9.02 4.41
CA GLN A 104 -10.87 9.53 5.20
C GLN A 104 -10.69 10.97 5.66
N ALA A 105 -9.43 11.41 5.82
CA ALA A 105 -9.09 12.78 6.20
C ALA A 105 -9.02 13.76 5.02
N LEU A 106 -9.20 13.29 3.78
CA LEU A 106 -9.23 14.17 2.61
C LEU A 106 -10.51 15.02 2.62
N HIS A 107 -10.38 16.31 2.91
CA HIS A 107 -11.50 17.26 2.88
C HIS A 107 -12.00 17.60 1.47
N HIS A 108 -11.19 17.33 0.44
CA HIS A 108 -11.50 17.60 -0.96
C HIS A 108 -11.09 16.41 -1.82
N ARG A 109 -11.76 16.24 -2.98
CA ARG A 109 -11.36 15.22 -3.95
C ARG A 109 -9.90 15.41 -4.36
N ALA A 110 -9.17 14.31 -4.42
CA ALA A 110 -7.83 14.33 -5.00
C ALA A 110 -7.92 14.81 -6.46
N ARG A 111 -7.04 15.72 -6.86
CA ARG A 111 -6.93 16.15 -8.25
C ARG A 111 -6.07 15.18 -9.06
N VAL A 112 -4.98 14.73 -8.46
CA VAL A 112 -4.02 13.79 -9.04
C VAL A 112 -3.61 12.80 -7.98
N VAL A 113 -3.62 11.52 -8.30
CA VAL A 113 -3.07 10.46 -7.44
C VAL A 113 -1.79 9.92 -8.06
N PHE A 114 -0.75 9.80 -7.25
CA PHE A 114 0.50 9.13 -7.59
C PHE A 114 0.47 7.72 -7.00
N MET A 115 0.23 6.73 -7.83
CA MET A 115 0.26 5.31 -7.49
C MET A 115 1.63 4.74 -7.78
N GLY A 116 2.26 4.10 -6.78
CA GLY A 116 3.59 3.54 -6.99
C GLY A 116 4.17 2.78 -5.79
N ASP A 117 5.46 2.55 -5.87
CA ASP A 117 6.28 1.85 -4.87
C ASP A 117 7.06 2.84 -3.97
N SER A 118 8.25 2.42 -3.49
CA SER A 118 9.14 3.27 -2.66
C SER A 118 9.57 4.56 -3.35
N ILE A 119 9.67 4.58 -4.67
CA ILE A 119 10.04 5.78 -5.41
C ILE A 119 8.93 6.83 -5.31
N THR A 120 7.68 6.40 -5.27
CA THR A 120 6.54 7.27 -5.01
C THR A 120 6.42 7.61 -3.52
N ASP A 121 6.48 6.60 -2.63
CA ASP A 121 6.38 6.77 -1.17
C ASP A 121 7.39 7.79 -0.60
N PHE A 122 8.64 7.79 -1.09
CA PHE A 122 9.68 8.73 -0.64
C PHE A 122 9.59 10.12 -1.29
N TRP A 123 8.79 10.25 -2.33
CA TRP A 123 8.70 11.51 -3.08
C TRP A 123 8.05 12.61 -2.26
N GLN A 124 7.03 12.30 -1.49
CA GLN A 124 6.39 13.26 -0.60
C GLN A 124 7.36 13.80 0.47
N ASP A 125 8.24 12.95 1.03
CA ASP A 125 9.26 13.36 1.99
C ASP A 125 10.40 14.17 1.34
N ALA A 126 10.67 13.90 0.07
CA ALA A 126 11.71 14.59 -0.67
C ALA A 126 11.29 15.97 -1.17
N ASP A 127 10.05 16.10 -1.61
CA ASP A 127 9.49 17.34 -2.21
C ASP A 127 8.02 17.52 -1.76
N PRO A 128 7.77 17.83 -0.47
CA PRO A 128 6.42 17.99 0.06
C PRO A 128 5.63 19.11 -0.63
N ALA A 129 6.32 20.13 -1.18
CA ALA A 129 5.68 21.23 -1.90
C ALA A 129 5.05 20.79 -3.23
N PHE A 130 5.48 19.66 -3.79
CA PHE A 130 4.86 19.06 -4.97
C PHE A 130 3.50 18.42 -4.63
N PHE A 131 3.37 17.78 -3.46
CA PHE A 131 2.17 17.10 -3.01
C PHE A 131 1.19 18.04 -2.28
N THR A 132 0.85 19.13 -2.94
CA THR A 132 -0.11 20.13 -2.48
C THR A 132 -1.24 20.29 -3.51
N HIS A 133 -2.25 21.10 -3.22
CA HIS A 133 -3.34 21.43 -4.16
C HIS A 133 -4.03 20.19 -4.78
N GLY A 134 -4.28 19.18 -3.95
CA GLY A 134 -4.97 17.96 -4.35
C GLY A 134 -4.12 16.95 -5.12
N ILE A 135 -2.79 17.10 -5.12
CA ILE A 135 -1.89 16.02 -5.54
C ILE A 135 -1.60 15.17 -4.31
N VAL A 136 -1.89 13.88 -4.37
CA VAL A 136 -1.72 12.96 -3.25
C VAL A 136 -0.80 11.79 -3.61
N ASP A 137 0.06 11.44 -2.66
CA ASP A 137 0.93 10.28 -2.74
C ASP A 137 0.20 9.02 -2.28
N ARG A 138 0.29 7.95 -3.07
CA ARG A 138 -0.18 6.60 -2.77
C ARG A 138 0.90 5.58 -3.12
N GLY A 139 2.16 5.92 -2.82
CA GLY A 139 3.30 5.02 -2.89
C GLY A 139 3.36 4.10 -1.68
N ILE A 140 3.73 2.84 -1.87
CA ILE A 140 4.02 1.91 -0.77
C ILE A 140 5.32 1.19 -1.09
N SER A 141 6.30 1.39 -0.21
CA SER A 141 7.64 0.82 -0.37
C SER A 141 7.62 -0.69 -0.56
N GLY A 142 8.34 -1.17 -1.57
CA GLY A 142 8.52 -2.60 -1.86
C GLY A 142 7.39 -3.26 -2.65
N GLN A 143 6.32 -2.53 -2.99
CA GLN A 143 5.18 -3.10 -3.71
C GLN A 143 5.48 -3.37 -5.19
N THR A 144 4.90 -4.46 -5.67
CA THR A 144 4.84 -4.87 -7.08
C THR A 144 3.56 -4.35 -7.75
N SER A 145 3.52 -4.41 -9.09
CA SER A 145 2.34 -4.05 -9.88
C SER A 145 1.08 -4.79 -9.46
N ALA A 146 1.18 -6.08 -9.14
CA ALA A 146 0.07 -6.89 -8.67
C ALA A 146 -0.53 -6.38 -7.35
N GLN A 147 0.31 -5.96 -6.40
CA GLN A 147 -0.17 -5.35 -5.15
C GLN A 147 -0.83 -3.99 -5.39
N MET A 148 -0.26 -3.18 -6.29
CA MET A 148 -0.86 -1.89 -6.69
C MET A 148 -2.22 -2.10 -7.34
N LEU A 149 -2.39 -3.11 -8.20
CA LEU A 149 -3.66 -3.45 -8.82
C LEU A 149 -4.73 -3.80 -7.77
N VAL A 150 -4.40 -4.60 -6.76
CA VAL A 150 -5.34 -4.98 -5.69
C VAL A 150 -5.84 -3.76 -4.92
N ARG A 151 -4.97 -2.78 -4.63
CA ARG A 151 -5.34 -1.55 -3.91
C ARG A 151 -5.75 -0.38 -4.82
N PHE A 152 -5.81 -0.59 -6.13
CA PHE A 152 -6.11 0.49 -7.08
C PHE A 152 -7.50 1.08 -6.87
N TRP A 153 -8.47 0.26 -6.47
CA TRP A 153 -9.80 0.75 -6.18
C TRP A 153 -9.84 1.69 -4.96
N PRO A 154 -9.44 1.27 -3.74
CA PRO A 154 -9.51 2.15 -2.58
C PRO A 154 -8.61 3.38 -2.69
N ASP A 155 -7.40 3.23 -3.21
CA ASP A 155 -6.38 4.29 -3.18
C ASP A 155 -6.42 5.23 -4.40
N VAL A 156 -7.15 4.86 -5.46
CA VAL A 156 -7.28 5.69 -6.67
C VAL A 156 -8.74 5.93 -7.02
N ILE A 157 -9.49 4.88 -7.36
CA ILE A 157 -10.84 5.03 -7.92
C ILE A 157 -11.77 5.71 -6.92
N ALA A 158 -11.75 5.27 -5.66
CA ALA A 158 -12.59 5.82 -4.59
C ALA A 158 -12.30 7.29 -4.26
N LEU A 159 -11.12 7.80 -4.61
CA LEU A 159 -10.74 9.21 -4.43
C LEU A 159 -11.25 10.11 -5.57
N HIS A 160 -11.79 9.53 -6.64
CA HIS A 160 -12.33 10.22 -7.81
C HIS A 160 -11.39 11.30 -8.39
N PRO A 161 -10.09 11.02 -8.62
CA PRO A 161 -9.16 12.01 -9.13
C PRO A 161 -9.46 12.31 -10.62
N LYS A 162 -8.92 13.43 -11.11
CA LYS A 162 -8.92 13.73 -12.55
C LYS A 162 -7.84 12.97 -13.30
N VAL A 163 -6.73 12.65 -12.60
CA VAL A 163 -5.54 12.02 -13.19
C VAL A 163 -4.95 11.04 -12.18
N VAL A 164 -4.47 9.91 -12.67
CA VAL A 164 -3.59 9.01 -11.93
C VAL A 164 -2.25 8.92 -12.67
N GLN A 165 -1.14 9.03 -11.94
CA GLN A 165 0.16 8.62 -12.42
C GLN A 165 0.49 7.25 -11.85
N ILE A 166 0.90 6.31 -12.70
CA ILE A 166 1.32 4.96 -12.33
C ILE A 166 2.82 4.83 -12.57
N LEU A 167 3.57 4.49 -11.53
CA LEU A 167 5.01 4.21 -11.58
C LEU A 167 5.28 2.91 -10.85
N ALA A 168 5.49 1.83 -11.60
CA ALA A 168 5.61 0.45 -11.11
C ALA A 168 6.67 -0.34 -11.88
N GLY A 169 7.12 -1.46 -11.32
CA GLY A 169 7.96 -2.45 -12.01
C GLY A 169 9.30 -2.71 -11.36
N THR A 170 9.85 -1.79 -10.58
CA THR A 170 11.15 -1.97 -9.90
C THR A 170 11.15 -3.22 -9.01
N ASN A 171 10.09 -3.40 -8.25
CA ASN A 171 9.95 -4.52 -7.31
C ASN A 171 9.46 -5.81 -7.97
N ASP A 172 8.81 -5.72 -9.12
CA ASP A 172 8.49 -6.86 -9.98
C ASP A 172 9.79 -7.50 -10.48
N ILE A 173 10.69 -6.70 -11.04
CA ILE A 173 12.02 -7.15 -11.48
C ILE A 173 12.85 -7.68 -10.30
N ALA A 174 12.72 -7.09 -9.11
CA ALA A 174 13.39 -7.56 -7.89
C ALA A 174 12.78 -8.85 -7.31
N GLY A 175 11.60 -9.27 -7.77
CA GLY A 175 10.90 -10.47 -7.29
C GLY A 175 10.41 -10.36 -5.85
N ASN A 176 10.00 -9.17 -5.40
CA ASN A 176 9.61 -8.92 -4.01
C ASN A 176 8.41 -9.74 -3.52
N THR A 177 7.51 -10.11 -4.43
CA THR A 177 6.35 -10.98 -4.12
C THR A 177 6.49 -12.40 -4.69
N GLY A 178 7.68 -12.74 -5.15
CA GLY A 178 7.97 -13.99 -5.85
C GLY A 178 8.23 -13.78 -7.34
N PRO A 179 8.47 -14.85 -8.08
CA PRO A 179 8.68 -14.77 -9.53
C PRO A 179 7.45 -14.17 -10.23
N THR A 180 7.71 -13.24 -11.14
CA THR A 180 6.70 -12.71 -12.06
C THR A 180 7.23 -12.74 -13.48
N THR A 181 6.37 -12.59 -14.48
CA THR A 181 6.74 -12.51 -15.89
C THR A 181 6.48 -11.09 -16.41
N GLU A 182 7.16 -10.70 -17.47
CA GLU A 182 6.86 -9.44 -18.17
C GLU A 182 5.38 -9.35 -18.53
N ARG A 183 4.81 -10.46 -19.01
CA ARG A 183 3.39 -10.55 -19.36
C ARG A 183 2.48 -10.22 -18.18
N GLN A 184 2.75 -10.76 -17.00
CA GLN A 184 1.98 -10.46 -15.79
C GLN A 184 2.08 -8.99 -15.41
N TYR A 185 3.31 -8.43 -15.41
CA TYR A 185 3.50 -7.00 -15.20
C TYR A 185 2.70 -6.16 -16.20
N GLU A 186 2.78 -6.50 -17.50
CA GLU A 186 2.04 -5.81 -18.53
C GLU A 186 0.52 -5.89 -18.34
N ASP A 187 0.02 -7.06 -17.93
CA ASP A 187 -1.40 -7.29 -17.68
C ASP A 187 -1.89 -6.50 -16.45
N ASP A 188 -1.08 -6.39 -15.40
CA ASP A 188 -1.38 -5.55 -14.23
C ASP A 188 -1.48 -4.06 -14.61
N ILE A 189 -0.53 -3.56 -15.42
CA ILE A 189 -0.57 -2.17 -15.92
C ILE A 189 -1.81 -1.95 -16.80
N ARG A 190 -2.11 -2.87 -17.74
CA ARG A 190 -3.33 -2.79 -18.57
C ARG A 190 -4.59 -2.74 -17.73
N ALA A 191 -4.68 -3.60 -16.71
CA ALA A 191 -5.84 -3.65 -15.82
C ALA A 191 -6.03 -2.32 -15.06
N MET A 192 -4.95 -1.74 -14.50
CA MET A 192 -5.02 -0.44 -13.83
C MET A 192 -5.44 0.68 -14.78
N VAL A 193 -4.95 0.67 -16.02
CA VAL A 193 -5.34 1.65 -17.07
C VAL A 193 -6.82 1.51 -17.39
N ILE A 194 -7.29 0.29 -17.67
CA ILE A 194 -8.70 0.02 -17.98
C ILE A 194 -9.61 0.48 -16.84
N LEU A 195 -9.25 0.18 -15.58
CA LEU A 195 -10.00 0.61 -14.41
C LEU A 195 -10.05 2.13 -14.30
N ALA A 196 -8.94 2.83 -14.55
CA ALA A 196 -8.89 4.28 -14.52
C ALA A 196 -9.79 4.89 -15.61
N GLU A 197 -9.67 4.43 -16.87
CA GLU A 197 -10.43 4.94 -18.01
C GLU A 197 -11.94 4.68 -17.85
N ALA A 198 -12.33 3.50 -17.36
CA ALA A 198 -13.72 3.17 -17.07
C ALA A 198 -14.34 4.08 -15.99
N ASN A 199 -13.51 4.71 -15.16
CA ASN A 199 -13.92 5.69 -14.14
C ASN A 199 -13.60 7.15 -14.55
N HIS A 200 -13.37 7.41 -15.83
CA HIS A 200 -13.07 8.73 -16.39
C HIS A 200 -11.83 9.40 -15.80
N ILE A 201 -10.86 8.61 -15.34
CA ILE A 201 -9.59 9.07 -14.80
C ILE A 201 -8.53 8.99 -15.90
N ARG A 202 -7.89 10.10 -16.20
CA ARG A 202 -6.79 10.16 -17.18
C ARG A 202 -5.53 9.52 -16.60
N VAL A 203 -4.79 8.81 -17.42
CA VAL A 203 -3.60 8.07 -16.98
C VAL A 203 -2.32 8.70 -17.49
N ILE A 204 -1.35 8.82 -16.60
CA ILE A 204 0.05 9.11 -16.90
C ILE A 204 0.85 7.84 -16.54
N LEU A 205 1.57 7.29 -17.50
CA LEU A 205 2.54 6.21 -17.25
C LEU A 205 3.93 6.82 -17.06
N GLY A 206 4.55 6.56 -15.92
CA GLY A 206 5.94 6.95 -15.65
C GLY A 206 6.91 5.82 -15.98
N SER A 207 8.03 6.14 -16.67
CA SER A 207 9.09 5.16 -16.84
C SER A 207 9.79 4.88 -15.51
N MET A 208 10.16 3.61 -15.27
CA MET A 208 11.02 3.23 -14.15
C MET A 208 12.35 3.97 -14.23
N PRO A 209 12.86 4.55 -13.13
CA PRO A 209 14.21 5.08 -13.05
C PRO A 209 15.29 4.02 -13.33
N PRO A 210 16.51 4.43 -13.72
CA PRO A 210 17.59 3.51 -13.98
C PRO A 210 18.08 2.81 -12.71
N ALA A 211 18.34 1.51 -12.80
CA ALA A 211 19.09 0.77 -11.80
C ALA A 211 19.93 -0.32 -12.50
N VAL A 212 21.12 -0.57 -11.98
CA VAL A 212 22.01 -1.65 -12.48
C VAL A 212 22.12 -2.78 -11.48
N ARG A 213 21.71 -2.55 -10.23
CA ARG A 213 21.73 -3.50 -9.13
C ARG A 213 20.72 -3.07 -8.09
N PHE A 214 20.06 -4.02 -7.46
CA PHE A 214 19.26 -3.81 -6.26
C PHE A 214 20.07 -4.27 -5.03
N TRP A 215 20.27 -3.39 -4.04
CA TRP A 215 21.04 -3.73 -2.85
C TRP A 215 20.32 -4.75 -1.96
N TRP A 216 18.98 -4.83 -2.01
CA TRP A 216 18.18 -5.84 -1.30
C TRP A 216 17.99 -7.15 -2.08
N ALA A 217 18.22 -7.14 -3.40
CA ALA A 217 18.08 -8.29 -4.30
C ALA A 217 19.31 -8.39 -5.24
N PRO A 218 20.55 -8.58 -4.69
CA PRO A 218 21.80 -8.41 -5.42
C PRO A 218 22.05 -9.44 -6.53
N LYS A 219 21.27 -10.51 -6.56
CA LYS A 219 21.32 -11.53 -7.62
C LYS A 219 20.75 -11.07 -8.96
N TYR A 220 19.95 -10.00 -8.97
CA TYR A 220 19.33 -9.49 -10.19
C TYR A 220 20.12 -8.34 -10.79
N HIS A 221 20.15 -8.29 -12.13
CA HIS A 221 20.81 -7.26 -12.93
C HIS A 221 19.77 -6.52 -13.78
N PRO A 222 19.04 -5.55 -13.23
CA PRO A 222 17.78 -5.06 -13.77
C PRO A 222 17.89 -4.18 -15.01
N ALA A 223 19.08 -3.67 -15.35
CA ALA A 223 19.24 -2.59 -16.32
C ALA A 223 18.64 -2.90 -17.73
N ALA A 224 18.80 -4.12 -18.22
CA ALA A 224 18.24 -4.49 -19.52
C ALA A 224 16.72 -4.59 -19.47
N GLU A 225 16.20 -5.18 -18.41
CA GLU A 225 14.77 -5.37 -18.20
C GLU A 225 14.03 -4.05 -17.98
N ILE A 226 14.60 -3.13 -17.18
CA ILE A 226 14.08 -1.78 -17.02
C ILE A 226 13.94 -1.08 -18.40
N ARG A 227 14.95 -1.16 -19.25
CA ARG A 227 14.87 -0.54 -20.59
C ARG A 227 13.80 -1.17 -21.46
N ARG A 228 13.66 -2.50 -21.42
CA ARG A 228 12.68 -3.25 -22.20
C ARG A 228 11.26 -2.91 -21.78
N LEU A 229 10.98 -2.96 -20.47
CA LEU A 229 9.67 -2.61 -19.93
C LEU A 229 9.33 -1.13 -20.10
N ASN A 230 10.31 -0.22 -19.96
CA ASN A 230 10.11 1.20 -20.27
C ASN A 230 9.80 1.43 -21.76
N GLY A 231 10.42 0.65 -22.65
CA GLY A 231 10.09 0.65 -24.08
C GLY A 231 8.65 0.20 -24.33
N TRP A 232 8.22 -0.86 -23.65
CA TRP A 232 6.85 -1.33 -23.72
C TRP A 232 5.85 -0.30 -23.17
N LEU A 233 6.11 0.29 -22.00
CA LEU A 233 5.27 1.34 -21.40
C LEU A 233 5.09 2.53 -22.36
N ARG A 234 6.17 2.99 -22.99
CA ARG A 234 6.11 4.06 -23.97
C ARG A 234 5.25 3.68 -25.17
N ALA A 235 5.48 2.50 -25.76
CA ALA A 235 4.71 2.02 -26.91
C ALA A 235 3.24 1.80 -26.56
N TYR A 236 2.97 1.27 -25.37
CA TYR A 236 1.60 1.11 -24.88
C TYR A 236 0.90 2.46 -24.72
N ALA A 237 1.55 3.43 -24.07
CA ALA A 237 1.02 4.77 -23.91
C ALA A 237 0.71 5.43 -25.25
N GLN A 238 1.59 5.31 -26.24
CA GLN A 238 1.38 5.83 -27.59
C GLN A 238 0.15 5.20 -28.28
N ARG A 239 0.03 3.88 -28.24
CA ARG A 239 -1.08 3.15 -28.88
C ARG A 239 -2.44 3.47 -28.25
N HIS A 240 -2.46 3.76 -26.95
CA HIS A 240 -3.69 4.03 -26.19
C HIS A 240 -3.90 5.52 -25.91
N HIS A 241 -3.15 6.41 -26.58
CA HIS A 241 -3.23 7.86 -26.41
C HIS A 241 -3.08 8.33 -24.94
N LEU A 242 -2.35 7.54 -24.12
CA LEU A 242 -2.03 7.89 -22.75
C LEU A 242 -0.84 8.83 -22.69
N ARG A 243 -0.70 9.56 -21.61
CA ARG A 243 0.48 10.36 -21.36
C ARG A 243 1.62 9.49 -20.80
N PHE A 244 2.81 9.69 -21.34
CA PHE A 244 4.03 9.02 -20.88
C PHE A 244 5.03 10.05 -20.37
N VAL A 245 5.60 9.82 -19.17
CA VAL A 245 6.68 10.65 -18.61
C VAL A 245 7.95 9.82 -18.55
N ASP A 246 8.97 10.26 -19.29
CA ASP A 246 10.25 9.58 -19.36
C ASP A 246 11.21 10.04 -18.26
N TYR A 247 10.99 9.55 -17.04
CA TYR A 247 11.91 9.79 -15.94
C TYR A 247 13.28 9.16 -16.20
N TYR A 248 13.30 7.96 -16.81
CA TYR A 248 14.54 7.24 -17.10
C TYR A 248 15.54 8.08 -17.87
N ALA A 249 15.14 8.70 -18.97
CA ALA A 249 16.02 9.50 -19.82
C ALA A 249 16.68 10.69 -19.10
N HIS A 250 15.99 11.25 -18.10
CA HIS A 250 16.48 12.40 -17.33
C HIS A 250 17.36 12.00 -16.14
N LEU A 251 17.25 10.74 -15.69
CA LEU A 251 17.96 10.24 -14.51
C LEU A 251 19.16 9.35 -14.85
N VAL A 252 19.20 8.76 -16.06
CA VAL A 252 20.26 7.85 -16.50
C VAL A 252 21.53 8.62 -16.89
N SER A 253 22.69 8.07 -16.49
CA SER A 253 24.00 8.52 -16.95
C SER A 253 24.39 7.85 -18.27
N PRO A 254 25.42 8.32 -18.98
CA PRO A 254 25.92 7.66 -20.19
C PRO A 254 26.35 6.21 -19.97
N SER A 255 26.73 5.82 -18.75
CA SER A 255 27.08 4.44 -18.40
C SER A 255 25.88 3.54 -18.08
N GLY A 256 24.65 4.03 -18.27
CA GLY A 256 23.42 3.28 -17.96
C GLY A 256 23.05 3.23 -16.46
N ARG A 257 23.86 3.84 -15.60
CA ARG A 257 23.62 3.91 -14.16
C ARG A 257 22.75 5.12 -13.82
N PHE A 258 22.19 5.14 -12.63
CA PHE A 258 21.62 6.38 -12.07
C PHE A 258 22.75 7.47 -11.99
N ARG A 259 22.43 8.71 -12.33
CA ARG A 259 23.39 9.82 -12.17
C ARG A 259 23.72 10.01 -10.69
N LYS A 260 24.99 9.96 -10.31
CA LYS A 260 25.46 10.01 -8.91
C LYS A 260 24.88 11.18 -8.10
N ARG A 261 24.73 12.37 -8.70
CA ARG A 261 24.17 13.54 -8.03
C ARG A 261 22.65 13.44 -7.76
N LEU A 262 21.96 12.48 -8.39
CA LEU A 262 20.50 12.33 -8.36
C LEU A 262 20.03 11.11 -7.55
N SER A 263 20.97 10.24 -7.14
CA SER A 263 20.68 9.06 -6.32
C SER A 263 21.90 8.72 -5.49
N ASN A 264 21.69 8.27 -4.26
CA ASN A 264 22.77 7.85 -3.34
C ASN A 264 22.98 6.34 -3.35
N ASP A 265 21.91 5.57 -3.58
CA ASP A 265 21.92 4.08 -3.57
C ASP A 265 21.90 3.46 -4.98
N GLY A 266 21.74 4.29 -6.02
CA GLY A 266 21.67 3.85 -7.42
C GLY A 266 20.30 3.29 -7.85
N VAL A 267 19.26 3.46 -7.02
CA VAL A 267 17.88 3.01 -7.29
C VAL A 267 16.87 4.12 -7.01
N HIS A 268 16.90 4.69 -5.79
CA HIS A 268 15.97 5.72 -5.38
C HIS A 268 16.53 7.12 -5.69
N PRO A 269 15.72 8.03 -6.22
CA PRO A 269 16.12 9.43 -6.35
C PRO A 269 16.41 10.02 -4.97
N ASN A 270 17.45 10.85 -4.86
CA ASN A 270 17.59 11.76 -3.74
C ASN A 270 16.78 13.05 -4.00
N ARG A 271 16.80 14.01 -3.07
CA ARG A 271 16.05 15.29 -3.26
C ARG A 271 16.32 15.97 -4.59
N ASN A 272 17.54 15.91 -5.12
CA ASN A 272 17.84 16.47 -6.43
C ASN A 272 17.19 15.65 -7.57
N GLY A 273 17.18 14.32 -7.45
CA GLY A 273 16.50 13.45 -8.40
C GLY A 273 15.00 13.66 -8.38
N PHE A 274 14.39 13.78 -7.21
CA PHE A 274 12.96 14.06 -7.07
C PHE A 274 12.59 15.45 -7.62
N ARG A 275 13.41 16.48 -7.46
CA ARG A 275 13.15 17.79 -8.12
C ARG A 275 13.08 17.67 -9.64
N VAL A 276 13.95 16.84 -10.25
CA VAL A 276 13.87 16.54 -11.69
C VAL A 276 12.55 15.85 -12.03
N MET A 277 12.17 14.86 -11.24
CA MET A 277 10.91 14.13 -11.45
C MET A 277 9.68 15.03 -11.25
N SER A 278 9.67 15.87 -10.22
CA SER A 278 8.59 16.83 -9.95
C SER A 278 8.39 17.81 -11.12
N ALA A 279 9.48 18.34 -11.68
CA ALA A 279 9.40 19.24 -12.83
C ALA A 279 8.78 18.54 -14.07
N LEU A 280 9.14 17.28 -14.32
CA LEU A 280 8.59 16.49 -15.41
C LEU A 280 7.12 16.14 -15.18
N ALA A 281 6.79 15.69 -13.97
CA ALA A 281 5.42 15.34 -13.58
C ALA A 281 4.49 16.55 -13.67
N ARG A 282 4.93 17.72 -13.17
CA ARG A 282 4.16 18.96 -13.25
C ARG A 282 3.83 19.33 -14.69
N ARG A 283 4.82 19.30 -15.58
CA ARG A 283 4.61 19.54 -17.03
C ARG A 283 3.59 18.54 -17.60
N ALA A 284 3.69 17.27 -17.20
CA ALA A 284 2.77 16.25 -17.67
C ALA A 284 1.34 16.46 -17.14
N ILE A 285 1.17 16.92 -15.91
CA ILE A 285 -0.15 17.21 -15.34
C ILE A 285 -0.78 18.45 -15.99
N GLU A 286 0.01 19.50 -16.24
CA GLU A 286 -0.47 20.80 -16.68
C GLU A 286 -0.64 20.93 -18.21
N ALA A 287 0.11 20.16 -18.99
CA ALA A 287 0.00 20.21 -20.45
C ALA A 287 -1.42 19.92 -20.93
N PRO A 288 -1.86 20.49 -22.05
CA PRO A 288 -3.14 20.17 -22.68
C PRO A 288 -3.24 18.65 -22.93
N TRP A 289 -4.37 18.07 -22.57
CA TRP A 289 -4.61 16.65 -22.82
C TRP A 289 -5.03 16.45 -24.27
N PRO A 290 -4.53 15.40 -24.96
CA PRO A 290 -5.05 15.05 -26.27
C PRO A 290 -6.55 14.79 -26.16
N HIS A 291 -7.29 15.22 -27.16
CA HIS A 291 -8.73 14.95 -27.21
C HIS A 291 -8.93 13.44 -27.26
N SER A 292 -9.66 12.90 -26.27
CA SER A 292 -9.97 11.45 -26.26
C SER A 292 -10.93 11.17 -27.42
N PRO A 293 -10.66 10.17 -28.27
CA PRO A 293 -11.56 9.79 -29.34
C PRO A 293 -12.98 9.38 -28.86
N VAL A 294 -13.09 8.95 -27.60
CA VAL A 294 -14.37 8.58 -26.97
C VAL A 294 -15.30 9.79 -26.76
N GLN A 295 -14.76 11.00 -26.59
CA GLN A 295 -15.58 12.21 -26.44
C GLN A 295 -16.10 12.78 -27.78
N SER A 296 -15.50 12.39 -28.90
CA SER A 296 -15.96 12.81 -30.23
C SER A 296 -17.13 11.95 -30.79
N ALA A 297 -17.38 10.78 -30.24
CA ALA A 297 -18.45 9.88 -30.66
C ALA A 297 -19.81 10.12 -29.95
N GLN A 298 -19.83 11.03 -28.97
CA GLN A 298 -21.05 11.39 -28.21
C GLN A 298 -21.57 12.81 -28.48
N ARG A 299 -21.11 13.47 -29.57
CA ARG A 299 -21.63 14.75 -30.07
C ARG A 299 -22.40 14.56 -31.35
#